data_83e51f0da88b79a8fc7919c3db27bfbf
#
_entry.id   83e51f0da88b79a8fc7919c3db27bfbf
#
_cell.length_a   1.000
_cell.length_b   1.000
_cell.length_c   1.000
_cell.angle_alpha   90.00
_cell.angle_beta   90.00
_cell.angle_gamma   90.00
#
_symmetry.space_group_name_H-M   'P 1'
#
loop_
_entity.id
_entity.type
_entity.pdbx_description
1 polymer ?
#
loop_
_entity_poly.entity_id
_entity_poly.type
_entity_poly.pdbx_seq_one_letter_code
_entity_poly.pdbx_strand_id
1 'polypeptide(L)'
;MTKHETANSHKRNRAFVSAAMSVPLLTREREFELAYRWRDKGDEKALHELVSAYMRLVVSVAAKFRNYGLSMSDLVQEGNIGLMQAAFKFEPEREIRFSTYATWWIKSAMQDYVLRNWSIVRSGTSASQKSLFFNLRWLRAKIQSMDDTAFTSDTLMEISRKLKIGIEDVEKMANRLSSRDQSLNAPVGEEGDDSLEDFLRDTGPTPEESTMHSLDGAVRSKWLESALQELSEREQIIIRERRLLDDKTTLEVLGERLGITKERVRQIEHKAFEKLRSSVVRISREAVRNPVLPGPAGDSSQNKLV
;
A
#
# COMPACT_ATOMS: atom_id res chain seq x y z
N MET A 1 -4.06 -17.59 4.96
CA MET A 1 -3.33 -18.64 4.20
C MET A 1 -2.61 -19.56 5.17
N THR A 2 -3.27 -20.56 5.67
CA THR A 2 -2.69 -21.64 6.45
C THR A 2 -2.39 -22.77 5.46
N LYS A 3 -1.16 -22.82 4.89
CA LYS A 3 -0.21 -23.83 5.24
C LYS A 3 -0.65 -25.28 5.08
N HIS A 4 -0.68 -25.73 3.87
CA HIS A 4 -0.24 -27.08 3.63
C HIS A 4 1.30 -27.04 3.41
N GLU A 5 2.05 -26.86 4.49
CA GLU A 5 3.39 -27.44 4.51
C GLU A 5 3.17 -28.93 4.35
N THR A 6 3.44 -29.45 3.19
CA THR A 6 3.31 -30.87 2.90
C THR A 6 4.21 -31.65 3.86
N ALA A 7 3.84 -32.87 4.24
CA ALA A 7 4.65 -33.71 5.15
C ALA A 7 6.12 -33.83 4.70
N ASN A 8 6.36 -33.72 3.39
CA ASN A 8 7.70 -33.68 2.78
C ASN A 8 8.47 -32.38 3.13
N SER A 9 7.81 -31.24 3.26
CA SER A 9 8.44 -29.98 3.68
C SER A 9 8.89 -30.05 5.13
N HIS A 10 8.06 -30.57 6.03
CA HIS A 10 8.43 -30.80 7.43
C HIS A 10 9.62 -31.76 7.59
N LYS A 11 9.67 -32.84 6.81
CA LYS A 11 10.77 -33.81 6.84
C LYS A 11 12.09 -33.14 6.40
N ARG A 12 12.05 -32.36 5.31
CA ARG A 12 13.23 -31.62 4.82
C ARG A 12 13.71 -30.58 5.83
N ASN A 13 12.81 -29.84 6.45
CA ASN A 13 13.15 -28.85 7.47
C ASN A 13 13.82 -29.51 8.69
N ARG A 14 13.31 -30.64 9.16
CA ARG A 14 13.92 -31.37 10.25
C ARG A 14 15.32 -31.89 9.90
N ALA A 15 15.49 -32.40 8.68
CA ALA A 15 16.80 -32.87 8.20
C ALA A 15 17.81 -31.72 8.14
N PHE A 16 17.40 -30.57 7.62
CA PHE A 16 18.23 -29.36 7.57
C PHE A 16 18.63 -28.88 8.98
N VAL A 17 17.66 -28.77 9.89
CA VAL A 17 17.94 -28.38 11.29
C VAL A 17 18.89 -29.34 11.95
N SER A 18 18.68 -30.66 11.78
CA SER A 18 19.56 -31.69 12.29
C SER A 18 20.99 -31.54 11.75
N ALA A 19 21.14 -31.35 10.43
CA ALA A 19 22.43 -31.13 9.81
C ALA A 19 23.11 -29.84 10.31
N ALA A 20 22.36 -28.73 10.44
CA ALA A 20 22.90 -27.48 11.00
C ALA A 20 23.37 -27.62 12.46
N MET A 21 22.70 -28.46 13.24
CA MET A 21 23.08 -28.71 14.65
C MET A 21 24.25 -29.68 14.82
N SER A 22 24.55 -30.52 13.83
CA SER A 22 25.66 -31.48 13.88
C SER A 22 27.04 -30.84 13.62
N VAL A 23 27.08 -29.66 12.97
CA VAL A 23 28.36 -28.98 12.69
C VAL A 23 29.01 -28.51 14.00
N PRO A 24 30.33 -28.78 14.22
CA PRO A 24 31.03 -28.37 15.44
C PRO A 24 31.12 -26.85 15.54
N LEU A 25 31.17 -26.34 16.75
CA LEU A 25 31.40 -24.91 17.00
C LEU A 25 32.87 -24.56 16.72
N LEU A 26 33.09 -23.41 16.10
CA LEU A 26 34.43 -22.90 15.86
C LEU A 26 35.03 -22.27 17.12
N THR A 27 36.35 -22.50 17.31
CA THR A 27 37.13 -21.71 18.27
C THR A 27 37.30 -20.30 17.77
N ARG A 28 37.66 -19.38 18.66
CA ARG A 28 37.89 -17.98 18.29
C ARG A 28 39.02 -17.85 17.25
N GLU A 29 40.08 -18.57 17.44
CA GLU A 29 41.27 -18.55 16.55
C GLU A 29 40.88 -19.03 15.15
N ARG A 30 40.14 -20.14 15.06
CA ARG A 30 39.71 -20.69 13.77
C ARG A 30 38.73 -19.77 13.06
N GLU A 31 37.84 -19.13 13.82
CA GLU A 31 36.89 -18.15 13.29
C GLU A 31 37.60 -16.97 12.61
N PHE A 32 38.61 -16.41 13.29
CA PHE A 32 39.40 -15.31 12.73
C PHE A 32 40.25 -15.77 11.54
N GLU A 33 40.90 -16.94 11.61
CA GLU A 33 41.66 -17.51 10.48
C GLU A 33 40.78 -17.63 9.23
N LEU A 34 39.58 -18.20 9.35
CA LEU A 34 38.66 -18.35 8.23
C LEU A 34 38.19 -16.99 7.69
N ALA A 35 37.92 -16.03 8.57
CA ALA A 35 37.53 -14.68 8.16
C ALA A 35 38.63 -13.96 7.40
N TYR A 36 39.90 -14.05 7.85
CA TYR A 36 41.04 -13.48 7.12
C TYR A 36 41.24 -14.18 5.78
N ARG A 37 41.17 -15.52 5.72
CA ARG A 37 41.32 -16.28 4.46
C ARG A 37 40.27 -15.89 3.44
N TRP A 38 39.00 -15.71 3.87
CA TRP A 38 37.94 -15.24 3.01
C TRP A 38 38.24 -13.82 2.51
N ARG A 39 38.50 -12.88 3.41
CA ARG A 39 38.63 -11.47 3.07
C ARG A 39 39.89 -11.19 2.20
N ASP A 40 41.03 -11.75 2.55
CA ASP A 40 42.32 -11.42 1.92
C ASP A 40 42.59 -12.26 0.67
N LYS A 41 42.08 -13.49 0.61
CA LYS A 41 42.33 -14.44 -0.48
C LYS A 41 41.07 -14.82 -1.28
N GLY A 42 39.89 -14.39 -0.88
CA GLY A 42 38.64 -14.80 -1.52
C GLY A 42 38.34 -16.31 -1.43
N ASP A 43 38.84 -16.98 -0.37
CA ASP A 43 38.71 -18.43 -0.22
C ASP A 43 37.29 -18.83 0.11
N GLU A 44 36.55 -19.26 -0.90
CA GLU A 44 35.15 -19.70 -0.78
C GLU A 44 34.99 -20.88 0.19
N LYS A 45 35.97 -21.77 0.31
CA LYS A 45 35.92 -22.89 1.25
C LYS A 45 35.97 -22.39 2.70
N ALA A 46 36.78 -21.36 2.97
CA ALA A 46 36.79 -20.73 4.29
C ALA A 46 35.47 -20.05 4.61
N LEU A 47 34.86 -19.36 3.62
CA LEU A 47 33.51 -18.79 3.78
C LEU A 47 32.46 -19.86 4.08
N HIS A 48 32.47 -20.97 3.33
CA HIS A 48 31.54 -22.08 3.52
C HIS A 48 31.68 -22.71 4.90
N GLU A 49 32.91 -22.94 5.38
CA GLU A 49 33.16 -23.48 6.71
C GLU A 49 32.64 -22.53 7.80
N LEU A 50 32.91 -21.22 7.67
CA LEU A 50 32.42 -20.21 8.60
C LEU A 50 30.89 -20.15 8.63
N VAL A 51 30.24 -20.02 7.47
CA VAL A 51 28.77 -19.94 7.37
C VAL A 51 28.11 -21.20 7.90
N SER A 52 28.61 -22.39 7.53
CA SER A 52 28.06 -23.67 7.95
C SER A 52 28.08 -23.85 9.48
N ALA A 53 29.15 -23.44 10.14
CA ALA A 53 29.28 -23.51 11.59
C ALA A 53 28.25 -22.63 12.33
N TYR A 54 27.81 -21.54 11.70
CA TYR A 54 26.86 -20.59 12.29
C TYR A 54 25.40 -20.75 11.82
N MET A 55 25.07 -21.74 10.96
CA MET A 55 23.69 -22.04 10.59
C MET A 55 22.80 -22.36 11.80
N ARG A 56 23.34 -22.98 12.86
CA ARG A 56 22.63 -23.21 14.12
C ARG A 56 22.13 -21.92 14.79
N LEU A 57 22.92 -20.83 14.67
CA LEU A 57 22.52 -19.51 15.17
C LEU A 57 21.30 -18.99 14.42
N VAL A 58 21.27 -19.17 13.10
CA VAL A 58 20.12 -18.81 12.26
C VAL A 58 18.85 -19.53 12.73
N VAL A 59 18.91 -20.84 12.94
CA VAL A 59 17.78 -21.64 13.43
C VAL A 59 17.32 -21.14 14.80
N SER A 60 18.25 -20.84 15.70
CA SER A 60 17.93 -20.31 17.04
C SER A 60 17.22 -18.95 16.97
N VAL A 61 17.67 -18.05 16.10
CA VAL A 61 17.04 -16.73 15.90
C VAL A 61 15.67 -16.89 15.22
N ALA A 62 15.56 -17.77 14.19
CA ALA A 62 14.30 -18.02 13.48
C ALA A 62 13.20 -18.54 14.42
N ALA A 63 13.57 -19.38 15.40
CA ALA A 63 12.63 -19.88 16.40
C ALA A 63 11.91 -18.77 17.19
N LYS A 64 12.53 -17.61 17.37
CA LYS A 64 11.92 -16.44 18.04
C LYS A 64 10.82 -15.79 17.18
N PHE A 65 10.86 -15.99 15.86
CA PHE A 65 9.89 -15.41 14.91
C PHE A 65 8.77 -16.38 14.50
N ARG A 66 8.74 -17.62 15.01
CA ARG A 66 7.73 -18.63 14.64
C ARG A 66 6.28 -18.18 14.85
N ASN A 67 6.03 -17.28 15.82
CA ASN A 67 4.69 -16.84 16.19
C ASN A 67 4.09 -15.78 15.25
N TYR A 68 4.85 -15.34 14.23
CA TYR A 68 4.35 -14.39 13.22
C TYR A 68 3.53 -15.07 12.12
N GLY A 69 3.40 -16.39 12.12
CA GLY A 69 2.55 -17.12 11.20
C GLY A 69 3.19 -17.41 9.84
N LEU A 70 4.49 -17.15 9.68
CA LEU A 70 5.26 -17.44 8.46
C LEU A 70 5.91 -18.83 8.52
N SER A 71 6.27 -19.37 7.35
CA SER A 71 6.98 -20.63 7.23
C SER A 71 8.34 -20.56 7.92
N MET A 72 8.63 -21.58 8.76
CA MET A 72 9.92 -21.67 9.42
C MET A 72 11.08 -21.86 8.42
N SER A 73 10.82 -22.57 7.33
CA SER A 73 11.78 -22.75 6.24
C SER A 73 12.22 -21.41 5.66
N ASP A 74 11.26 -20.56 5.34
CA ASP A 74 11.53 -19.27 4.71
C ASP A 74 12.26 -18.33 5.67
N LEU A 75 11.86 -18.31 6.95
CA LEU A 75 12.56 -17.57 7.99
C LEU A 75 14.03 -17.99 8.11
N VAL A 76 14.30 -19.29 8.03
CA VAL A 76 15.68 -19.81 8.08
C VAL A 76 16.46 -19.39 6.83
N GLN A 77 15.87 -19.47 5.64
CA GLN A 77 16.56 -19.05 4.40
C GLN A 77 16.87 -17.55 4.40
N GLU A 78 15.92 -16.72 4.81
CA GLU A 78 16.18 -15.29 4.96
C GLU A 78 17.25 -14.99 6.02
N GLY A 79 17.26 -15.74 7.10
CA GLY A 79 18.33 -15.66 8.09
C GLY A 79 19.69 -16.08 7.54
N ASN A 80 19.74 -17.10 6.68
CA ASN A 80 20.97 -17.49 5.99
C ASN A 80 21.50 -16.39 5.06
N ILE A 81 20.61 -15.68 4.36
CA ILE A 81 20.98 -14.50 3.58
C ILE A 81 21.63 -13.43 4.48
N GLY A 82 21.00 -13.16 5.65
CA GLY A 82 21.59 -12.25 6.65
C GLY A 82 22.95 -12.73 7.17
N LEU A 83 23.10 -14.04 7.43
CA LEU A 83 24.38 -14.62 7.85
C LEU A 83 25.46 -14.46 6.78
N MET A 84 25.14 -14.70 5.51
CA MET A 84 26.07 -14.49 4.41
C MET A 84 26.49 -13.01 4.29
N GLN A 85 25.52 -12.08 4.37
CA GLN A 85 25.83 -10.64 4.37
C GLN A 85 26.76 -10.25 5.53
N ALA A 86 26.56 -10.85 6.71
CA ALA A 86 27.44 -10.66 7.84
C ALA A 86 28.86 -11.16 7.51
N ALA A 87 29.00 -12.34 6.92
CA ALA A 87 30.31 -12.92 6.56
C ALA A 87 31.06 -12.07 5.53
N PHE A 88 30.36 -11.49 4.55
CA PHE A 88 30.94 -10.58 3.57
C PHE A 88 31.45 -9.26 4.18
N LYS A 89 30.81 -8.77 5.23
CA LYS A 89 31.10 -7.45 5.84
C LYS A 89 31.83 -7.56 7.18
N PHE A 90 32.21 -8.76 7.59
CA PHE A 90 32.88 -8.97 8.86
C PHE A 90 34.32 -8.45 8.83
N GLU A 91 34.68 -7.63 9.81
CA GLU A 91 35.99 -7.07 10.03
C GLU A 91 36.64 -7.72 11.26
N PRO A 92 37.56 -8.70 11.07
CA PRO A 92 38.15 -9.41 12.21
C PRO A 92 38.99 -8.49 13.12
N GLU A 93 39.52 -7.36 12.61
CA GLU A 93 40.32 -6.38 13.36
C GLU A 93 39.58 -5.77 14.54
N ARG A 94 38.25 -5.77 14.53
CA ARG A 94 37.45 -5.26 15.65
C ARG A 94 37.44 -6.16 16.87
N GLU A 95 38.10 -7.32 16.79
CA GLU A 95 38.19 -8.32 17.88
C GLU A 95 36.87 -8.82 18.46
N ILE A 96 35.76 -8.58 17.75
CA ILE A 96 34.40 -9.01 18.13
C ILE A 96 34.15 -10.41 17.57
N ARG A 97 33.47 -11.27 18.32
CA ARG A 97 33.05 -12.59 17.83
C ARG A 97 32.10 -12.46 16.66
N PHE A 98 32.31 -13.27 15.63
CA PHE A 98 31.43 -13.30 14.44
C PHE A 98 29.98 -13.58 14.79
N SER A 99 29.71 -14.46 15.76
CA SER A 99 28.35 -14.74 16.24
C SER A 99 27.59 -13.50 16.72
N THR A 100 28.28 -12.59 17.43
CA THR A 100 27.70 -11.34 17.92
C THR A 100 27.36 -10.43 16.75
N TYR A 101 28.27 -10.27 15.82
CA TYR A 101 28.05 -9.45 14.60
C TYR A 101 26.95 -10.05 13.70
N ALA A 102 27.03 -11.33 13.42
CA ALA A 102 26.06 -12.05 12.57
C ALA A 102 24.62 -12.02 13.13
N THR A 103 24.46 -12.05 14.46
CA THR A 103 23.14 -11.98 15.09
C THR A 103 22.34 -10.75 14.68
N TRP A 104 23.00 -9.60 14.52
CA TRP A 104 22.35 -8.37 14.09
C TRP A 104 21.86 -8.47 12.64
N TRP A 105 22.67 -8.99 11.73
CA TRP A 105 22.32 -9.17 10.34
C TRP A 105 21.20 -10.19 10.15
N ILE A 106 21.32 -11.34 10.82
CA ILE A 106 20.29 -12.39 10.80
C ILE A 106 18.96 -11.84 11.29
N LYS A 107 18.97 -11.14 12.43
CA LYS A 107 17.78 -10.54 13.01
C LYS A 107 17.17 -9.48 12.07
N SER A 108 17.99 -8.63 11.48
CA SER A 108 17.53 -7.58 10.54
C SER A 108 16.88 -8.20 9.30
N ALA A 109 17.52 -9.20 8.68
CA ALA A 109 16.97 -9.88 7.51
C ALA A 109 15.62 -10.55 7.82
N MET A 110 15.53 -11.26 8.94
CA MET A 110 14.28 -11.90 9.37
C MET A 110 13.19 -10.87 9.70
N GLN A 111 13.53 -9.76 10.35
CA GLN A 111 12.56 -8.70 10.64
C GLN A 111 12.03 -8.05 9.38
N ASP A 112 12.88 -7.78 8.41
CA ASP A 112 12.47 -7.22 7.12
C ASP A 112 11.59 -8.20 6.33
N TYR A 113 11.89 -9.49 6.38
CA TYR A 113 11.07 -10.53 5.78
C TYR A 113 9.68 -10.61 6.44
N VAL A 114 9.62 -10.62 7.78
CA VAL A 114 8.36 -10.65 8.54
C VAL A 114 7.50 -9.45 8.17
N LEU A 115 8.05 -8.24 8.15
CA LEU A 115 7.29 -7.03 7.80
C LEU A 115 6.71 -7.06 6.40
N ARG A 116 7.43 -7.65 5.44
CA ARG A 116 6.99 -7.73 4.05
C ARG A 116 5.92 -8.80 3.80
N ASN A 117 5.96 -9.90 4.56
CA ASN A 117 5.18 -11.09 4.28
C ASN A 117 4.13 -11.44 5.35
N TRP A 118 4.02 -10.63 6.41
CA TRP A 118 3.05 -10.86 7.49
C TRP A 118 1.60 -10.65 7.02
N SER A 119 1.35 -9.68 6.14
CA SER A 119 0.04 -9.35 5.56
C SER A 119 0.19 -9.06 4.08
N ILE A 120 -0.87 -9.29 3.29
CA ILE A 120 -0.96 -8.98 1.86
C ILE A 120 -0.77 -7.46 1.66
N VAL A 121 -1.40 -6.65 2.51
CA VAL A 121 -1.22 -5.21 2.51
C VAL A 121 0.05 -4.86 3.28
N ARG A 122 1.07 -4.41 2.59
CA ARG A 122 2.36 -4.07 3.21
C ARG A 122 2.22 -2.92 4.19
N SER A 123 2.78 -3.09 5.38
CA SER A 123 2.99 -1.99 6.31
C SER A 123 4.15 -1.11 5.86
N GLY A 124 4.13 0.16 6.25
CA GLY A 124 5.23 1.08 5.93
C GLY A 124 6.57 0.62 6.50
N THR A 125 7.65 1.09 5.88
CA THR A 125 9.03 0.68 6.14
C THR A 125 9.79 1.66 7.05
N SER A 126 9.12 2.68 7.61
CA SER A 126 9.76 3.66 8.50
C SER A 126 10.28 3.01 9.80
N ALA A 127 11.33 3.56 10.36
CA ALA A 127 11.93 3.04 11.60
C ALA A 127 10.92 3.02 12.77
N SER A 128 10.04 4.03 12.84
CA SER A 128 8.97 4.12 13.83
C SER A 128 7.95 2.98 13.66
N GLN A 129 7.51 2.71 12.43
CA GLN A 129 6.55 1.64 12.12
C GLN A 129 7.15 0.25 12.38
N LYS A 130 8.42 0.02 12.02
CA LYS A 130 9.14 -1.23 12.39
C LYS A 130 9.19 -1.42 13.90
N SER A 131 9.58 -0.38 14.62
CA SER A 131 9.63 -0.42 16.09
C SER A 131 8.25 -0.71 16.68
N LEU A 132 7.22 -0.08 16.16
CA LEU A 132 5.84 -0.25 16.60
C LEU A 132 5.36 -1.69 16.37
N PHE A 133 5.55 -2.23 15.17
CA PHE A 133 5.14 -3.59 14.80
C PHE A 133 5.70 -4.66 15.75
N PHE A 134 7.01 -4.60 16.06
CA PHE A 134 7.64 -5.60 16.92
C PHE A 134 7.39 -5.39 18.40
N ASN A 135 7.29 -4.13 18.85
CA ASN A 135 7.13 -3.82 20.27
C ASN A 135 5.66 -3.80 20.72
N LEU A 136 4.71 -3.41 19.85
CA LEU A 136 3.29 -3.31 20.19
C LEU A 136 2.75 -4.63 20.75
N ARG A 137 3.09 -5.75 20.10
CA ARG A 137 2.62 -7.07 20.50
C ARG A 137 3.16 -7.49 21.89
N TRP A 138 4.41 -7.22 22.16
CA TRP A 138 5.02 -7.47 23.46
C TRP A 138 4.47 -6.54 24.53
N LEU A 139 4.35 -5.24 24.22
CA LEU A 139 3.77 -4.25 25.14
C LEU A 139 2.32 -4.58 25.45
N ARG A 140 1.52 -4.98 24.45
CA ARG A 140 0.16 -5.45 24.64
C ARG A 140 0.10 -6.63 25.62
N ALA A 141 0.91 -7.67 25.38
CA ALA A 141 0.94 -8.85 26.25
C ALA A 141 1.35 -8.50 27.69
N LYS A 142 2.26 -7.55 27.86
CA LYS A 142 2.71 -7.08 29.18
C LYS A 142 1.65 -6.25 29.90
N ILE A 143 0.88 -5.45 29.18
CA ILE A 143 -0.17 -4.60 29.75
C ILE A 143 -1.42 -5.45 30.04
N GLN A 144 -1.81 -6.36 29.15
CA GLN A 144 -2.94 -7.26 29.36
C GLN A 144 -2.73 -8.24 30.52
N SER A 145 -1.49 -8.52 30.93
CA SER A 145 -1.24 -9.32 32.14
C SER A 145 -1.59 -8.57 33.43
N MET A 146 -1.90 -7.28 33.37
CA MET A 146 -2.25 -6.46 34.53
C MET A 146 -3.76 -6.13 34.57
N ASP A 147 -4.47 -6.11 33.45
CA ASP A 147 -5.91 -5.87 33.39
C ASP A 147 -6.51 -6.49 32.11
N ASP A 148 -7.60 -7.23 32.26
CA ASP A 148 -8.25 -8.03 31.19
C ASP A 148 -9.10 -7.19 30.21
N THR A 149 -8.83 -5.90 30.07
CA THR A 149 -9.59 -4.98 29.24
C THR A 149 -8.96 -4.70 27.89
N ALA A 150 -9.83 -4.63 26.87
CA ALA A 150 -9.55 -4.27 25.48
C ALA A 150 -8.71 -2.99 25.39
N PHE A 151 -8.10 -2.73 24.21
CA PHE A 151 -7.36 -1.51 23.91
C PHE A 151 -8.07 -0.25 24.44
N THR A 152 -7.79 0.11 25.66
CA THR A 152 -8.29 1.34 26.28
C THR A 152 -7.42 2.50 25.78
N SER A 153 -8.00 3.69 25.62
CA SER A 153 -7.30 4.90 25.22
C SER A 153 -6.03 5.13 26.04
N ASP A 154 -6.05 4.79 27.31
CA ASP A 154 -4.91 4.93 28.24
C ASP A 154 -3.74 4.02 27.87
N THR A 155 -4.02 2.78 27.43
CA THR A 155 -3.00 1.83 26.97
C THR A 155 -2.28 2.32 25.73
N LEU A 156 -3.03 2.90 24.78
CA LEU A 156 -2.45 3.48 23.54
C LEU A 156 -1.58 4.69 23.87
N MET A 157 -2.00 5.54 24.81
CA MET A 157 -1.21 6.68 25.29
C MET A 157 0.09 6.24 25.97
N GLU A 158 0.05 5.18 26.78
CA GLU A 158 1.25 4.66 27.44
C GLU A 158 2.26 4.08 26.43
N ILE A 159 1.76 3.36 25.42
CA ILE A 159 2.58 2.83 24.31
C ILE A 159 3.20 3.98 23.52
N SER A 160 2.40 5.00 23.15
CA SER A 160 2.84 6.21 22.47
C SER A 160 3.99 6.89 23.22
N ARG A 161 3.84 7.05 24.54
CA ARG A 161 4.87 7.66 25.41
C ARG A 161 6.15 6.83 25.48
N LYS A 162 6.02 5.48 25.65
CA LYS A 162 7.19 4.59 25.73
C LYS A 162 7.98 4.52 24.44
N LEU A 163 7.30 4.51 23.29
CA LEU A 163 7.94 4.39 21.98
C LEU A 163 8.26 5.74 21.34
N LYS A 164 7.79 6.86 21.92
CA LYS A 164 7.90 8.22 21.37
C LYS A 164 7.35 8.34 19.95
N ILE A 165 6.20 7.73 19.70
CA ILE A 165 5.50 7.70 18.41
C ILE A 165 4.11 8.33 18.59
N GLY A 166 3.60 9.00 17.56
CA GLY A 166 2.27 9.62 17.60
C GLY A 166 1.15 8.61 17.93
N ILE A 167 0.15 9.05 18.70
CA ILE A 167 -0.95 8.19 19.12
C ILE A 167 -1.74 7.64 17.94
N GLU A 168 -1.93 8.44 16.89
CA GLU A 168 -2.62 8.01 15.66
C GLU A 168 -1.91 6.84 14.94
N ASP A 169 -0.57 6.84 14.92
CA ASP A 169 0.20 5.76 14.34
C ASP A 169 0.10 4.48 15.16
N VAL A 170 0.05 4.63 16.50
CA VAL A 170 -0.16 3.50 17.42
C VAL A 170 -1.54 2.89 17.22
N GLU A 171 -2.57 3.72 17.10
CA GLU A 171 -3.95 3.28 16.87
C GLU A 171 -4.11 2.59 15.50
N LYS A 172 -3.60 3.20 14.44
CA LYS A 172 -3.60 2.58 13.09
C LYS A 172 -2.91 1.22 13.09
N MET A 173 -1.77 1.10 13.76
CA MET A 173 -1.06 -0.16 13.87
C MET A 173 -1.79 -1.18 14.75
N ALA A 174 -2.41 -0.74 15.84
CA ALA A 174 -3.21 -1.58 16.72
C ALA A 174 -4.39 -2.20 15.99
N ASN A 175 -5.15 -1.39 15.25
CA ASN A 175 -6.25 -1.83 14.42
C ASN A 175 -5.81 -2.83 13.35
N ARG A 176 -4.64 -2.60 12.75
CA ARG A 176 -4.07 -3.50 11.74
C ARG A 176 -3.61 -4.84 12.32
N LEU A 177 -3.08 -4.86 13.55
CA LEU A 177 -2.63 -6.08 14.23
C LEU A 177 -3.77 -6.83 14.93
N SER A 178 -4.96 -6.24 15.02
CA SER A 178 -6.13 -6.86 15.70
C SER A 178 -6.68 -8.04 14.92
N SER A 179 -6.67 -7.98 13.60
CA SER A 179 -7.17 -9.05 12.72
C SER A 179 -6.07 -9.52 11.75
N ARG A 180 -6.17 -10.78 11.36
CA ARG A 180 -5.36 -11.34 10.26
C ARG A 180 -6.14 -11.23 8.97
N ASP A 181 -5.42 -11.30 7.84
CA ASP A 181 -6.05 -11.43 6.53
C ASP A 181 -6.96 -12.66 6.51
N GLN A 182 -8.21 -12.47 6.11
CA GLN A 182 -9.20 -13.54 5.97
C GLN A 182 -9.32 -13.96 4.51
N SER A 183 -9.62 -15.23 4.27
CA SER A 183 -9.91 -15.70 2.93
C SER A 183 -11.31 -15.29 2.52
N LEU A 184 -11.46 -14.67 1.37
CA LEU A 184 -12.77 -14.33 0.81
C LEU A 184 -13.58 -15.58 0.41
N ASN A 185 -12.88 -16.69 0.11
CA ASN A 185 -13.53 -17.98 -0.17
C ASN A 185 -13.86 -18.78 1.11
N ALA A 186 -13.78 -18.15 2.29
CA ALA A 186 -14.19 -18.83 3.51
C ALA A 186 -15.71 -19.00 3.50
N PRO A 187 -16.23 -20.24 3.75
CA PRO A 187 -17.66 -20.46 3.81
C PRO A 187 -18.28 -19.70 4.98
N VAL A 188 -19.45 -19.14 4.77
CA VAL A 188 -20.22 -18.39 5.76
C VAL A 188 -21.54 -19.13 5.99
N GLY A 189 -21.88 -19.37 7.27
CA GLY A 189 -23.08 -20.08 7.65
C GLY A 189 -22.88 -21.58 7.88
N GLU A 190 -23.90 -22.24 8.42
CA GLU A 190 -23.84 -23.68 8.78
C GLU A 190 -23.96 -24.58 7.55
N GLU A 191 -24.62 -24.14 6.47
CA GLU A 191 -24.80 -24.91 5.23
C GLU A 191 -23.62 -24.74 4.26
N GLY A 192 -22.80 -23.69 4.44
CA GLY A 192 -21.52 -23.51 3.73
C GLY A 192 -21.60 -23.21 2.23
N ASP A 193 -22.78 -22.91 1.71
CA ASP A 193 -22.98 -22.65 0.27
C ASP A 193 -22.51 -21.24 -0.13
N ASP A 194 -22.56 -20.27 0.79
CA ASP A 194 -22.11 -18.90 0.54
C ASP A 194 -20.68 -18.68 0.99
N SER A 195 -19.93 -17.88 0.23
CA SER A 195 -18.58 -17.43 0.58
C SER A 195 -18.61 -16.02 1.15
N LEU A 196 -17.54 -15.62 1.88
CA LEU A 196 -17.41 -14.24 2.35
C LEU A 196 -17.37 -13.23 1.19
N GLU A 197 -16.94 -13.66 0.00
CA GLU A 197 -16.89 -12.86 -1.22
C GLU A 197 -18.30 -12.43 -1.67
N ASP A 198 -19.31 -13.30 -1.51
CA ASP A 198 -20.69 -13.02 -1.94
C ASP A 198 -21.36 -11.90 -1.13
N PHE A 199 -20.84 -11.62 0.07
CA PHE A 199 -21.30 -10.52 0.93
C PHE A 199 -20.58 -9.19 0.66
N LEU A 200 -19.57 -9.16 -0.21
CA LEU A 200 -18.87 -7.93 -0.56
C LEU A 200 -19.69 -7.12 -1.55
N ARG A 201 -20.16 -5.97 -1.09
CA ARG A 201 -20.87 -5.02 -1.95
C ARG A 201 -19.87 -4.27 -2.85
N ASP A 202 -20.16 -4.22 -4.15
CA ASP A 202 -19.49 -3.32 -5.07
C ASP A 202 -19.77 -1.85 -4.67
N THR A 203 -18.71 -1.04 -4.62
CA THR A 203 -18.77 0.40 -4.34
C THR A 203 -18.96 1.24 -5.61
N GLY A 204 -18.95 0.60 -6.77
CA GLY A 204 -19.22 1.25 -8.05
C GLY A 204 -20.65 1.82 -8.12
N PRO A 205 -20.90 2.79 -9.02
CA PRO A 205 -22.23 3.33 -9.23
C PRO A 205 -23.15 2.23 -9.77
N THR A 206 -24.37 2.20 -9.29
CA THR A 206 -25.39 1.29 -9.81
C THR A 206 -25.68 1.57 -11.29
N PRO A 207 -26.20 0.60 -12.06
CA PRO A 207 -26.64 0.84 -13.44
C PRO A 207 -27.62 2.00 -13.57
N GLU A 208 -28.50 2.17 -12.58
CA GLU A 208 -29.44 3.29 -12.49
C GLU A 208 -28.69 4.62 -12.35
N GLU A 209 -27.77 4.74 -11.37
CA GLU A 209 -26.97 5.94 -11.16
C GLU A 209 -26.13 6.27 -12.39
N SER A 210 -25.50 5.27 -13.01
CA SER A 210 -24.70 5.44 -14.22
C SER A 210 -25.52 5.98 -15.39
N THR A 211 -26.71 5.40 -15.58
CA THR A 211 -27.65 5.85 -16.63
C THR A 211 -28.16 7.25 -16.34
N MET A 212 -28.52 7.54 -15.10
CA MET A 212 -28.97 8.85 -14.66
C MET A 212 -27.90 9.92 -14.88
N HIS A 213 -26.64 9.64 -14.48
CA HIS A 213 -25.51 10.54 -14.71
C HIS A 213 -25.27 10.80 -16.20
N SER A 214 -25.39 9.77 -17.05
CA SER A 214 -25.21 9.89 -18.49
C SER A 214 -26.32 10.75 -19.13
N LEU A 215 -27.59 10.47 -18.81
CA LEU A 215 -28.75 11.21 -19.32
C LEU A 215 -28.74 12.66 -18.83
N ASP A 216 -28.52 12.87 -17.53
CA ASP A 216 -28.42 14.21 -16.94
C ASP A 216 -27.25 15.00 -17.56
N GLY A 217 -26.10 14.36 -17.77
CA GLY A 217 -24.96 14.96 -18.44
C GLY A 217 -25.32 15.43 -19.85
N ALA A 218 -25.97 14.58 -20.64
CA ALA A 218 -26.40 14.92 -22.00
C ALA A 218 -27.44 16.06 -22.03
N VAL A 219 -28.37 16.07 -21.10
CA VAL A 219 -29.38 17.14 -20.96
C VAL A 219 -28.72 18.47 -20.58
N ARG A 220 -27.84 18.46 -19.58
CA ARG A 220 -27.10 19.66 -19.14
C ARG A 220 -26.22 20.21 -20.24
N SER A 221 -25.58 19.36 -21.03
CA SER A 221 -24.76 19.76 -22.19
C SER A 221 -25.63 20.47 -23.25
N LYS A 222 -26.81 19.95 -23.55
CA LYS A 222 -27.76 20.61 -24.48
C LYS A 222 -28.23 21.97 -23.97
N TRP A 223 -28.54 22.09 -22.67
CA TRP A 223 -28.91 23.38 -22.07
C TRP A 223 -27.77 24.39 -22.17
N LEU A 224 -26.54 23.94 -21.89
CA LEU A 224 -25.37 24.79 -22.00
C LEU A 224 -25.12 25.23 -23.42
N GLU A 225 -25.24 24.31 -24.39
CA GLU A 225 -25.07 24.62 -25.81
C GLU A 225 -26.12 25.64 -26.30
N SER A 226 -27.39 25.45 -25.94
CA SER A 226 -28.45 26.40 -26.26
C SER A 226 -28.21 27.77 -25.63
N ALA A 227 -27.76 27.81 -24.38
CA ALA A 227 -27.45 29.06 -23.69
C ALA A 227 -26.22 29.77 -24.29
N LEU A 228 -25.23 29.02 -24.78
CA LEU A 228 -24.06 29.56 -25.47
C LEU A 228 -24.44 30.23 -26.80
N GLN A 229 -25.45 29.71 -27.53
CA GLN A 229 -25.93 30.29 -28.76
C GLN A 229 -26.63 31.66 -28.55
N GLU A 230 -27.11 31.96 -27.36
CA GLU A 230 -27.70 33.26 -27.00
C GLU A 230 -26.64 34.37 -26.76
N LEU A 231 -25.37 34.00 -26.65
CA LEU A 231 -24.28 34.94 -26.46
C LEU A 231 -23.80 35.47 -27.81
N SER A 232 -23.27 36.72 -27.84
CA SER A 232 -22.59 37.24 -29.03
C SER A 232 -21.33 36.45 -29.37
N GLU A 233 -20.89 36.45 -30.63
CA GLU A 233 -19.70 35.72 -31.08
C GLU A 233 -18.46 36.01 -30.22
N ARG A 234 -18.25 37.28 -29.86
CA ARG A 234 -17.14 37.67 -28.98
C ARG A 234 -17.24 37.11 -27.59
N GLU A 235 -18.44 37.11 -27.00
CA GLU A 235 -18.71 36.50 -25.69
C GLU A 235 -18.52 34.99 -25.73
N GLN A 236 -18.96 34.30 -26.78
CA GLN A 236 -18.78 32.86 -26.98
C GLN A 236 -17.31 32.47 -27.04
N ILE A 237 -16.49 33.20 -27.84
CA ILE A 237 -15.05 32.93 -27.95
C ILE A 237 -14.38 33.06 -26.58
N ILE A 238 -14.66 34.14 -25.84
CA ILE A 238 -14.08 34.37 -24.53
C ILE A 238 -14.46 33.25 -23.55
N ILE A 239 -15.74 32.86 -23.50
CA ILE A 239 -16.21 31.79 -22.59
C ILE A 239 -15.64 30.44 -22.99
N ARG A 240 -15.61 30.08 -24.27
CA ARG A 240 -15.06 28.81 -24.74
C ARG A 240 -13.58 28.68 -24.41
N GLU A 241 -12.75 29.67 -24.73
CA GLU A 241 -11.30 29.59 -24.53
C GLU A 241 -10.88 29.75 -23.08
N ARG A 242 -11.71 30.37 -22.23
CA ARG A 242 -11.39 30.58 -20.82
C ARG A 242 -11.95 29.52 -19.88
N ARG A 243 -13.08 28.89 -20.23
CA ARG A 243 -13.85 28.06 -19.31
C ARG A 243 -14.15 26.64 -19.80
N LEU A 244 -14.23 26.45 -21.11
CA LEU A 244 -14.67 25.18 -21.69
C LEU A 244 -13.52 24.37 -22.29
N LEU A 245 -12.37 24.99 -22.58
CA LEU A 245 -11.16 24.28 -22.99
C LEU A 245 -10.31 23.91 -21.77
N ASP A 246 -9.65 22.76 -21.85
CA ASP A 246 -8.71 22.29 -20.81
C ASP A 246 -7.50 23.23 -20.70
N ASP A 247 -6.97 23.68 -21.82
CA ASP A 247 -5.90 24.70 -21.89
C ASP A 247 -6.51 26.11 -21.86
N LYS A 248 -6.57 26.71 -20.67
CA LYS A 248 -7.16 28.03 -20.45
C LYS A 248 -6.26 29.15 -21.02
N THR A 249 -6.73 29.84 -22.04
CA THR A 249 -6.05 31.01 -22.62
C THR A 249 -6.01 32.18 -21.62
N THR A 250 -4.90 32.90 -21.51
CA THR A 250 -4.79 34.06 -20.61
C THR A 250 -5.59 35.27 -21.11
N LEU A 251 -5.99 36.17 -20.18
CA LEU A 251 -6.74 37.38 -20.53
C LEU A 251 -5.93 38.31 -21.44
N GLU A 252 -4.61 38.28 -21.37
CA GLU A 252 -3.70 39.08 -22.19
C GLU A 252 -3.70 38.63 -23.65
N VAL A 253 -3.51 37.31 -23.84
CA VAL A 253 -3.53 36.72 -25.21
C VAL A 253 -4.89 36.94 -25.91
N LEU A 254 -5.99 36.77 -25.15
CA LEU A 254 -7.33 37.08 -25.69
C LEU A 254 -7.52 38.54 -25.97
N GLY A 255 -6.95 39.43 -25.14
CA GLY A 255 -6.98 40.88 -25.37
C GLY A 255 -6.28 41.28 -26.67
N GLU A 256 -5.08 40.76 -26.89
CA GLU A 256 -4.31 41.00 -28.13
C GLU A 256 -5.05 40.49 -29.37
N ARG A 257 -5.60 39.26 -29.30
CA ARG A 257 -6.33 38.62 -30.41
C ARG A 257 -7.62 39.33 -30.77
N LEU A 258 -8.33 39.88 -29.78
CA LEU A 258 -9.60 40.59 -29.97
C LEU A 258 -9.43 42.12 -30.13
N GLY A 259 -8.21 42.65 -30.03
CA GLY A 259 -7.90 44.09 -30.15
C GLY A 259 -8.46 44.91 -28.98
N ILE A 260 -8.56 44.36 -27.77
CA ILE A 260 -9.12 45.00 -26.59
C ILE A 260 -8.21 44.84 -25.38
N THR A 261 -8.38 45.68 -24.36
CA THR A 261 -7.59 45.63 -23.14
C THR A 261 -7.96 44.40 -22.30
N LYS A 262 -6.99 43.86 -21.53
CA LYS A 262 -7.19 42.78 -20.57
C LYS A 262 -8.40 43.01 -19.64
N GLU A 263 -8.54 44.22 -19.13
CA GLU A 263 -9.65 44.58 -18.25
C GLU A 263 -10.99 44.54 -18.99
N ARG A 264 -10.99 44.90 -20.26
CA ARG A 264 -12.20 44.80 -21.09
C ARG A 264 -12.61 43.36 -21.37
N VAL A 265 -11.63 42.47 -21.59
CA VAL A 265 -11.90 41.01 -21.68
C VAL A 265 -12.53 40.48 -20.38
N ARG A 266 -12.00 40.87 -19.21
CA ARG A 266 -12.55 40.49 -17.91
C ARG A 266 -13.99 40.99 -17.72
N GLN A 267 -14.29 42.22 -18.12
CA GLN A 267 -15.65 42.77 -18.04
C GLN A 267 -16.62 42.00 -18.94
N ILE A 268 -16.19 41.67 -20.17
CA ILE A 268 -17.01 40.90 -21.11
C ILE A 268 -17.22 39.49 -20.58
N GLU A 269 -16.16 38.84 -20.08
CA GLU A 269 -16.25 37.49 -19.45
C GLU A 269 -17.30 37.48 -18.33
N HIS A 270 -17.25 38.47 -17.44
CA HIS A 270 -18.18 38.54 -16.31
C HIS A 270 -19.63 38.72 -16.77
N LYS A 271 -19.88 39.65 -17.68
CA LYS A 271 -21.21 39.89 -18.25
C LYS A 271 -21.73 38.66 -19.01
N ALA A 272 -20.86 38.03 -19.79
CA ALA A 272 -21.21 36.83 -20.55
C ALA A 272 -21.58 35.67 -19.61
N PHE A 273 -20.84 35.53 -18.50
CA PHE A 273 -21.14 34.50 -17.51
C PHE A 273 -22.45 34.72 -16.78
N GLU A 274 -22.80 35.97 -16.44
CA GLU A 274 -24.11 36.30 -15.86
C GLU A 274 -25.27 36.05 -16.84
N LYS A 275 -25.10 36.39 -18.12
CA LYS A 275 -26.07 36.08 -19.17
C LYS A 275 -26.24 34.55 -19.31
N LEU A 276 -25.11 33.81 -19.40
CA LEU A 276 -25.12 32.36 -19.52
C LEU A 276 -25.86 31.73 -18.36
N ARG A 277 -25.57 32.17 -17.12
CA ARG A 277 -26.22 31.67 -15.91
C ARG A 277 -27.73 31.89 -15.94
N SER A 278 -28.17 33.08 -16.33
CA SER A 278 -29.60 33.40 -16.42
C SER A 278 -30.31 32.60 -17.51
N SER A 279 -29.66 32.40 -18.67
CA SER A 279 -30.20 31.60 -19.77
C SER A 279 -30.30 30.12 -19.39
N VAL A 280 -29.26 29.51 -18.77
CA VAL A 280 -29.31 28.12 -18.31
C VAL A 280 -30.43 27.91 -17.29
N VAL A 281 -30.59 28.84 -16.32
CA VAL A 281 -31.67 28.74 -15.31
C VAL A 281 -33.04 28.87 -15.98
N ARG A 282 -33.21 29.74 -16.97
CA ARG A 282 -34.45 29.86 -17.71
C ARG A 282 -34.78 28.58 -18.48
N ILE A 283 -33.82 28.07 -19.26
CA ILE A 283 -33.96 26.84 -20.06
C ILE A 283 -34.29 25.64 -19.13
N SER A 284 -33.61 25.54 -18.01
CA SER A 284 -33.86 24.44 -17.05
C SER A 284 -35.27 24.51 -16.46
N ARG A 285 -35.79 25.71 -16.15
CA ARG A 285 -37.15 25.89 -15.66
C ARG A 285 -38.22 25.56 -16.71
N GLU A 286 -37.94 25.94 -17.96
CA GLU A 286 -38.83 25.61 -19.10
C GLU A 286 -38.86 24.11 -19.37
N ALA A 287 -37.69 23.43 -19.29
CA ALA A 287 -37.58 21.99 -19.43
C ALA A 287 -38.34 21.20 -18.30
N VAL A 288 -38.32 21.71 -17.08
CA VAL A 288 -39.09 21.12 -15.96
C VAL A 288 -40.61 21.31 -16.14
N ARG A 289 -41.01 22.43 -16.73
CA ARG A 289 -42.46 22.71 -17.03
C ARG A 289 -42.98 21.86 -18.18
N ASN A 290 -42.14 21.59 -19.19
CA ASN A 290 -42.49 20.76 -20.35
C ASN A 290 -41.46 19.62 -20.47
N PRO A 291 -41.60 18.52 -19.72
CA PRO A 291 -40.66 17.40 -19.78
C PRO A 291 -40.82 16.70 -21.15
N VAL A 292 -39.99 17.09 -22.10
CA VAL A 292 -39.78 16.30 -23.32
C VAL A 292 -38.83 15.19 -22.92
N LEU A 293 -39.37 13.98 -22.71
CA LEU A 293 -38.55 12.78 -22.53
C LEU A 293 -37.58 12.68 -23.71
N PRO A 294 -36.25 12.62 -23.50
CA PRO A 294 -35.34 12.38 -24.60
C PRO A 294 -35.70 11.03 -25.19
N GLY A 295 -36.04 11.02 -26.49
CA GLY A 295 -36.23 9.76 -27.21
C GLY A 295 -34.95 8.93 -27.11
N PRO A 296 -35.02 7.59 -27.24
CA PRO A 296 -33.87 6.72 -27.20
C PRO A 296 -32.79 7.27 -28.15
N ALA A 297 -31.56 7.42 -27.63
CA ALA A 297 -30.43 7.88 -28.40
C ALA A 297 -30.29 6.96 -29.61
N GLY A 298 -30.53 7.54 -30.81
CA GLY A 298 -30.41 6.81 -32.07
C GLY A 298 -29.00 6.27 -32.19
N ASP A 299 -28.91 4.98 -32.35
CA ASP A 299 -27.69 4.21 -32.60
C ASP A 299 -27.01 4.72 -33.88
N SER A 300 -26.03 5.61 -33.73
CA SER A 300 -25.22 6.12 -34.83
C SER A 300 -23.99 5.25 -35.13
N SER A 301 -24.06 3.96 -34.81
CA SER A 301 -23.03 2.95 -35.13
C SER A 301 -23.44 2.01 -36.27
N GLN A 302 -23.97 2.58 -37.39
CA GLN A 302 -23.97 1.90 -38.68
C GLN A 302 -23.42 2.83 -39.73
N ASN A 303 -22.12 2.81 -39.95
CA ASN A 303 -21.47 2.83 -41.26
C ASN A 303 -19.96 2.98 -41.16
N LYS A 304 -19.27 1.86 -41.18
CA LYS A 304 -17.96 1.72 -41.84
C LYS A 304 -17.50 0.25 -41.78
N LEU A 305 -18.08 -0.56 -42.67
CA LEU A 305 -17.45 -1.76 -43.19
C LEU A 305 -17.63 -1.69 -44.71
N VAL A 306 -16.62 -1.25 -45.39
CA VAL A 306 -16.15 -1.70 -46.70
C VAL A 306 -14.64 -1.53 -46.71
#